data_f16e7cc7f6972fd44605effa104afd79
#
_entry.id   f16e7cc7f6972fd44605effa104afd79
#
_cell.length_a   1.000
_cell.length_b   1.000
_cell.length_c   1.000
_cell.angle_alpha   90.00
_cell.angle_beta   90.00
_cell.angle_gamma   90.00
#
_symmetry.space_group_name_H-M   'P 1'
#
loop_
_entity.id
_entity.type
_entity.pdbx_description
1 polymer ?
#
loop_
_entity_poly.entity_id
_entity_poly.type
_entity_poly.pdbx_seq_one_letter_code
_entity_poly.pdbx_strand_id
1 'polypeptide(L)'
;VLYIYKMLLSLITELIGTFVFLAVIVKTGEAIPIGLALAAVIFMGGSVSGGHFNPAVSFMMFLNNKLDLMTLLAYVVVQCIGGALALTYFKNH
;
A
#
# COMPACT_ATOMS: atom_id res chain seq x y z
N VAL A 1 18.76 11.98 -9.16
CA VAL A 1 17.50 12.75 -9.12
C VAL A 1 16.33 11.90 -9.59
N LEU A 2 16.46 11.23 -10.73
CA LEU A 2 15.39 10.38 -11.26
C LEU A 2 15.04 9.24 -10.30
N TYR A 3 16.06 8.62 -9.70
CA TYR A 3 15.84 7.55 -8.71
C TYR A 3 15.03 8.05 -7.51
N ILE A 4 15.36 9.22 -7.00
CA ILE A 4 14.65 9.82 -5.86
C ILE A 4 13.19 10.10 -6.23
N TYR A 5 12.96 10.61 -7.43
CA TYR A 5 11.62 10.89 -7.93
C TYR A 5 10.77 9.63 -8.00
N LYS A 6 11.34 8.56 -8.57
CA LYS A 6 10.63 7.28 -8.69
C LYS A 6 10.33 6.68 -7.32
N MET A 7 11.28 6.74 -6.39
CA MET A 7 11.07 6.26 -5.04
C MET A 7 9.95 7.03 -4.35
N LEU A 8 9.95 8.36 -4.47
CA LEU A 8 8.92 9.19 -3.87
C LEU A 8 7.54 8.85 -4.42
N LEU A 9 7.41 8.69 -5.74
CA LEU A 9 6.14 8.32 -6.36
C LEU A 9 5.68 6.94 -5.89
N SER A 10 6.60 5.99 -5.76
CA SER A 10 6.28 4.65 -5.26
C SER A 10 5.76 4.72 -3.83
N LEU A 11 6.41 5.49 -2.96
CA LEU A 11 5.99 5.61 -1.56
C LEU A 11 4.63 6.30 -1.43
N ILE A 12 4.38 7.34 -2.21
CA ILE A 12 3.08 8.01 -2.23
C ILE A 12 1.99 7.03 -2.69
N THR A 13 2.28 6.26 -3.73
CA THR A 13 1.34 5.27 -4.26
C THR A 13 1.02 4.20 -3.23
N GLU A 14 2.05 3.68 -2.54
CA GLU A 14 1.84 2.68 -1.48
C GLU A 14 1.05 3.26 -0.31
N LEU A 15 1.32 4.50 0.06
CA LEU A 15 0.59 5.17 1.15
C LEU A 15 -0.89 5.33 0.79
N ILE A 16 -1.18 5.92 -0.37
CA ILE A 16 -2.56 6.20 -0.80
C ILE A 16 -3.31 4.90 -1.06
N GLY A 17 -2.69 3.96 -1.77
CA GLY A 17 -3.34 2.69 -2.09
C GLY A 17 -3.66 1.88 -0.84
N THR A 18 -2.73 1.82 0.11
CA THR A 18 -2.96 1.12 1.37
C THR A 18 -4.05 1.83 2.17
N PHE A 19 -4.05 3.16 2.20
CA PHE A 19 -5.11 3.92 2.85
C PHE A 19 -6.49 3.56 2.29
N VAL A 20 -6.64 3.59 0.96
CA VAL A 20 -7.91 3.27 0.30
C VAL A 20 -8.33 1.82 0.57
N PHE A 21 -7.40 0.87 0.39
CA PHE A 21 -7.67 -0.54 0.61
C PHE A 21 -8.14 -0.80 2.05
N LEU A 22 -7.40 -0.26 3.03
CA LEU A 22 -7.73 -0.52 4.43
C LEU A 22 -8.94 0.30 4.89
N ALA A 23 -9.21 1.45 4.26
CA ALA A 23 -10.44 2.19 4.53
C ALA A 23 -11.68 1.36 4.18
N VAL A 24 -11.64 0.61 3.09
CA VAL A 24 -12.76 -0.26 2.71
C VAL A 24 -12.93 -1.38 3.74
N ILE A 25 -11.82 -1.91 4.28
CA ILE A 25 -11.89 -2.89 5.37
C ILE A 25 -12.61 -2.29 6.57
N VAL A 26 -12.20 -1.10 6.99
CA VAL A 26 -12.79 -0.44 8.17
C VAL A 26 -14.29 -0.17 7.97
N LYS A 27 -14.66 0.29 6.77
CA LYS A 27 -16.04 0.70 6.49
C LYS A 27 -16.98 -0.45 6.23
N THR A 28 -16.53 -1.51 5.60
CA THR A 28 -17.43 -2.58 5.15
C THR A 28 -17.22 -3.90 5.87
N GLY A 29 -15.97 -4.28 6.11
CA GLY A 29 -15.65 -5.61 6.64
C GLY A 29 -16.11 -6.75 5.73
N GLU A 30 -16.41 -6.48 4.46
CA GLU A 30 -17.00 -7.45 3.54
C GLU A 30 -16.02 -7.84 2.44
N ALA A 31 -15.98 -9.12 2.14
CA ALA A 31 -14.97 -9.71 1.24
C ALA A 31 -14.99 -9.08 -0.16
N ILE A 32 -16.17 -8.89 -0.74
CA ILE A 32 -16.24 -8.43 -2.13
C ILE A 32 -15.78 -6.97 -2.27
N PRO A 33 -16.30 -6.01 -1.49
CA PRO A 33 -15.76 -4.65 -1.57
C PRO A 33 -14.26 -4.57 -1.27
N ILE A 34 -13.79 -5.33 -0.28
CA ILE A 34 -12.36 -5.34 0.08
C ILE A 34 -11.52 -5.87 -1.09
N GLY A 35 -11.93 -6.99 -1.68
CA GLY A 35 -11.22 -7.57 -2.83
C GLY A 35 -11.23 -6.65 -4.04
N LEU A 36 -12.36 -5.99 -4.31
CA LEU A 36 -12.45 -5.02 -5.41
C LEU A 36 -11.57 -3.80 -5.17
N ALA A 37 -11.51 -3.31 -3.93
CA ALA A 37 -10.64 -2.18 -3.60
C ALA A 37 -9.17 -2.54 -3.82
N LEU A 38 -8.75 -3.72 -3.38
CA LEU A 38 -7.38 -4.18 -3.60
C LEU A 38 -7.08 -4.31 -5.09
N ALA A 39 -7.99 -4.92 -5.85
CA ALA A 39 -7.84 -5.05 -7.30
C ALA A 39 -7.70 -3.69 -7.96
N ALA A 40 -8.51 -2.71 -7.55
CA ALA A 40 -8.49 -1.37 -8.12
C ALA A 40 -7.16 -0.65 -7.84
N VAL A 41 -6.67 -0.67 -6.60
CA VAL A 41 -5.41 0.02 -6.28
C VAL A 41 -4.22 -0.66 -6.94
N ILE A 42 -4.22 -1.98 -7.07
CA ILE A 42 -3.18 -2.70 -7.82
C ILE A 42 -3.21 -2.30 -9.29
N PHE A 43 -4.39 -2.26 -9.88
CA PHE A 43 -4.56 -1.87 -11.29
C PHE A 43 -4.02 -0.45 -11.52
N MET A 44 -4.33 0.49 -10.62
CA MET A 44 -3.94 1.88 -10.78
C MET A 44 -2.50 2.15 -10.40
N GLY A 45 -1.97 1.47 -9.39
CA GLY A 45 -0.67 1.78 -8.82
C GLY A 45 0.44 0.77 -9.11
N GLY A 46 0.10 -0.39 -9.67
CA GLY A 46 1.06 -1.47 -9.84
C GLY A 46 2.26 -1.12 -10.70
N SER A 47 2.05 -0.33 -11.75
CA SER A 47 3.14 0.09 -12.63
C SER A 47 4.06 1.14 -12.00
N VAL A 48 3.60 1.79 -10.92
CA VAL A 48 4.38 2.82 -10.22
C VAL A 48 5.17 2.22 -9.07
N SER A 49 4.49 1.47 -8.18
CA SER A 49 5.11 0.99 -6.94
C SER A 49 5.27 -0.53 -6.88
N GLY A 50 4.68 -1.25 -7.79
CA GLY A 50 4.56 -2.71 -7.73
C GLY A 50 3.25 -3.18 -7.10
N GLY A 51 2.50 -2.27 -6.49
CA GLY A 51 1.16 -2.58 -5.98
C GLY A 51 1.15 -3.55 -4.80
N HIS A 52 2.01 -3.33 -3.82
CA HIS A 52 2.10 -4.22 -2.65
C HIS A 52 0.93 -3.99 -1.68
N PHE A 53 0.83 -2.79 -1.16
CA PHE A 53 -0.22 -2.35 -0.23
C PHE A 53 -0.36 -3.25 1.01
N ASN A 54 0.72 -3.96 1.36
CA ASN A 54 0.73 -4.95 2.42
C ASN A 54 2.17 -5.25 2.80
N PRO A 55 2.55 -5.11 4.09
CA PRO A 55 3.93 -5.39 4.51
C PRO A 55 4.38 -6.82 4.21
N ALA A 56 3.47 -7.80 4.28
CA ALA A 56 3.81 -9.19 3.98
C ALA A 56 4.16 -9.36 2.51
N VAL A 57 3.46 -8.67 1.61
CA VAL A 57 3.78 -8.69 0.18
C VAL A 57 5.15 -8.07 -0.06
N SER A 58 5.42 -6.93 0.58
CA SER A 58 6.73 -6.26 0.43
C SER A 58 7.86 -7.13 0.97
N PHE A 59 7.65 -7.81 2.09
CA PHE A 59 8.64 -8.72 2.65
C PHE A 59 8.92 -9.88 1.70
N MET A 60 7.87 -10.48 1.15
CA MET A 60 8.02 -11.56 0.17
C MET A 60 8.79 -11.09 -1.06
N MET A 61 8.47 -9.89 -1.55
CA MET A 61 9.18 -9.32 -2.70
C MET A 61 10.64 -9.03 -2.39
N PHE A 62 10.94 -8.61 -1.16
CA PHE A 62 12.33 -8.45 -0.71
C PHE A 62 13.07 -9.79 -0.75
N LEU A 63 12.47 -10.85 -0.23
CA LEU A 63 13.06 -12.18 -0.28
C LEU A 63 13.26 -12.66 -1.72
N ASN A 64 12.40 -12.22 -2.63
CA ASN A 64 12.46 -12.56 -4.05
C ASN A 64 13.39 -11.63 -4.84
N ASN A 65 14.19 -10.83 -4.14
CA ASN A 65 15.18 -9.93 -4.74
C ASN A 65 14.58 -8.85 -5.66
N LYS A 66 13.34 -8.44 -5.39
CA LYS A 66 12.65 -7.41 -6.19
C LYS A 66 12.78 -6.01 -5.61
N LEU A 67 13.16 -5.90 -4.34
CA LEU A 67 13.49 -4.62 -3.71
C LEU A 67 14.58 -4.81 -2.67
N ASP A 68 15.30 -3.73 -2.39
CA ASP A 68 16.35 -3.76 -1.38
C ASP A 68 15.77 -3.52 0.03
N LEU A 69 16.63 -3.66 1.04
CA LEU A 69 16.19 -3.52 2.43
C LEU A 69 15.64 -2.13 2.73
N MET A 70 16.28 -1.08 2.21
CA MET A 70 15.84 0.29 2.46
C MET A 70 14.44 0.52 1.89
N THR A 71 14.18 0.05 0.68
CA THR A 71 12.87 0.15 0.05
C THR A 71 11.83 -0.66 0.81
N LEU A 72 12.18 -1.86 1.27
CA LEU A 72 11.28 -2.66 2.12
C LEU A 72 10.85 -1.89 3.36
N LEU A 73 11.83 -1.32 4.08
CA LEU A 73 11.52 -0.58 5.31
C LEU A 73 10.65 0.64 5.02
N ALA A 74 10.93 1.37 3.94
CA ALA A 74 10.13 2.52 3.55
C ALA A 74 8.69 2.12 3.19
N TYR A 75 8.53 1.03 2.44
CA TYR A 75 7.20 0.53 2.09
C TYR A 75 6.40 0.14 3.33
N VAL A 76 7.03 -0.61 4.25
CA VAL A 76 6.35 -1.03 5.48
C VAL A 76 5.89 0.18 6.30
N VAL A 77 6.73 1.20 6.41
CA VAL A 77 6.38 2.41 7.15
C VAL A 77 5.16 3.10 6.54
N VAL A 78 5.17 3.36 5.23
CA VAL A 78 4.05 4.07 4.60
C VAL A 78 2.78 3.24 4.57
N GLN A 79 2.89 1.92 4.44
CA GLN A 79 1.74 1.02 4.52
C GLN A 79 1.10 1.08 5.91
N CYS A 80 1.91 1.04 6.95
CA CYS A 80 1.41 1.15 8.33
C CYS A 80 0.78 2.52 8.59
N ILE A 81 1.38 3.59 8.07
CA ILE A 81 0.79 4.92 8.17
C ILE A 81 -0.56 4.97 7.45
N GLY A 82 -0.63 4.39 6.25
CA GLY A 82 -1.89 4.31 5.50
C GLY A 82 -2.99 3.61 6.29
N GLY A 83 -2.66 2.50 6.93
CA GLY A 83 -3.60 1.77 7.78
C GLY A 83 -4.06 2.58 8.99
N ALA A 84 -3.12 3.23 9.67
CA ALA A 84 -3.44 4.05 10.83
C ALA A 84 -4.36 5.22 10.45
N LEU A 85 -4.08 5.87 9.31
CA LEU A 85 -4.93 6.95 8.83
C LEU A 85 -6.33 6.45 8.44
N ALA A 86 -6.40 5.28 7.81
CA ALA A 86 -7.70 4.70 7.44
C ALA A 86 -8.56 4.46 8.69
N LEU A 87 -7.98 3.89 9.73
CA LEU A 87 -8.71 3.69 10.97
C LEU A 87 -9.13 5.01 11.59
N THR A 88 -8.19 6.00 11.64
CA THR A 88 -8.45 7.29 12.26
C THR A 88 -9.62 8.02 11.60
N TYR A 89 -9.67 8.01 10.26
CA TYR A 89 -10.69 8.77 9.55
C TYR A 89 -12.03 8.04 9.42
N PHE A 90 -12.02 6.72 9.42
CA PHE A 90 -13.23 5.96 9.06
C PHE A 90 -13.83 5.13 10.18
N LYS A 91 -13.15 4.97 11.29
CA LYS A 91 -13.78 4.28 12.41
C LYS A 91 -14.93 5.14 12.92
N ASN A 92 -16.06 4.55 13.23
CA ASN A 92 -17.23 5.25 13.75
C ASN A 92 -17.92 6.19 12.73
N HIS A 93 -17.60 6.05 11.46
CA HIS A 93 -18.25 6.88 10.43
C HIS A 93 -19.03 6.05 9.41
#